data_d56931fb40ef2f73ee2a3d5d77430f5e
#
_entry.id   d56931fb40ef2f73ee2a3d5d77430f5e
#
_cell.length_a   1.000
_cell.length_b   1.000
_cell.length_c   1.000
_cell.angle_alpha   90.00
_cell.angle_beta   90.00
_cell.angle_gamma   90.00
#
_symmetry.space_group_name_H-M   'P 1'
#
loop_
_entity.id
_entity.type
_entity.pdbx_description
1 polymer ?
#
loop_
_entity_poly.entity_id
_entity_poly.type
_entity_poly.pdbx_seq_one_letter_code
_entity_poly.pdbx_strand_id
1 'polypeptide(L)'
;RDRTARLLLSRKKRNRRSHAVPRQPPQKERDAMRVVIQEDYRKMCKWAADYIAARIKAHGEDRPFVLGLPTGSSPIGVYQELVRQNRAGELSFANVVTFNMDEYLGLPQEHDQSYWYFMHNNFFNHLTDMKPENINILNGMTDDPEGECARYEEKIASYGGIDLFLGGIGVDGHIAFNEPYTSLASRTGVRDLTTDTRIVNSRFFGNDPEKVPAQALSVGVGTVTDSKEVLILINGHNKARALAATVEGGVSQKWTCSTLQMHNGAIIACDEAACGELTVDTYKYFLDIEKNQRL
;
A
#
# COMPACT_ATOMS: atom_id res chain seq x y z
N ARG A 1 49.40 -39.10 -56.61
CA ARG A 1 50.62 -38.46 -56.19
C ARG A 1 50.27 -36.99 -55.87
N ASP A 2 50.35 -36.34 -54.68
CA ASP A 2 50.93 -36.78 -53.44
C ASP A 2 50.48 -35.79 -52.36
N ARG A 3 50.22 -36.29 -51.17
CA ARG A 3 50.46 -35.78 -49.86
C ARG A 3 50.04 -34.35 -49.45
N THR A 4 48.98 -34.26 -48.66
CA THR A 4 48.99 -34.03 -47.22
C THR A 4 49.87 -32.90 -46.73
N ALA A 5 49.24 -31.83 -46.24
CA ALA A 5 49.78 -31.03 -45.14
C ALA A 5 48.65 -30.71 -44.13
N ARG A 6 48.74 -31.37 -42.95
CA ARG A 6 47.95 -31.06 -41.74
C ARG A 6 48.42 -29.75 -41.16
N LEU A 7 47.57 -28.75 -41.08
CA LEU A 7 47.78 -27.60 -40.24
C LEU A 7 46.96 -27.74 -38.93
N LEU A 8 47.69 -27.94 -37.87
CA LEU A 8 47.18 -27.93 -36.49
C LEU A 8 46.77 -26.52 -36.09
N LEU A 9 45.49 -26.26 -36.03
CA LEU A 9 44.93 -25.07 -35.40
C LEU A 9 44.56 -25.41 -33.95
N SER A 10 45.41 -25.01 -33.03
CA SER A 10 45.14 -25.05 -31.61
C SER A 10 43.93 -24.18 -31.24
N ARG A 11 42.80 -24.81 -30.97
CA ARG A 11 41.64 -24.14 -30.38
C ARG A 11 41.93 -23.78 -28.93
N LYS A 12 42.28 -22.52 -28.68
CA LYS A 12 42.21 -21.92 -27.34
C LYS A 12 40.75 -21.93 -26.90
N LYS A 13 40.36 -22.85 -26.02
CA LYS A 13 39.09 -22.77 -25.25
C LYS A 13 39.11 -21.53 -24.40
N ARG A 14 38.42 -20.47 -24.83
CA ARG A 14 38.07 -19.34 -23.93
C ARG A 14 37.00 -19.86 -22.95
N ASN A 15 37.43 -20.09 -21.73
CA ASN A 15 36.56 -20.34 -20.59
C ASN A 15 35.75 -19.08 -20.33
N ARG A 16 34.58 -18.89 -20.95
CA ARG A 16 33.57 -17.93 -20.53
C ARG A 16 32.93 -18.52 -19.27
N ARG A 17 33.40 -18.16 -18.11
CA ARG A 17 32.61 -18.29 -16.87
C ARG A 17 31.41 -17.35 -17.04
N SER A 18 30.28 -17.88 -17.42
CA SER A 18 29.01 -17.21 -17.26
C SER A 18 28.79 -17.06 -15.76
N HIS A 19 28.85 -15.85 -15.26
CA HIS A 19 28.31 -15.52 -13.94
C HIS A 19 26.81 -15.71 -14.07
N ALA A 20 26.33 -16.90 -13.72
CA ALA A 20 24.91 -17.12 -13.52
C ALA A 20 24.49 -16.24 -12.34
N VAL A 21 23.79 -15.15 -12.63
CA VAL A 21 23.02 -14.40 -11.63
C VAL A 21 22.12 -15.42 -10.93
N PRO A 22 22.14 -15.54 -9.61
CA PRO A 22 21.24 -16.45 -8.92
C PRO A 22 19.81 -16.06 -9.32
N ARG A 23 19.12 -16.95 -10.00
CA ARG A 23 17.68 -16.79 -10.23
C ARG A 23 17.04 -16.74 -8.85
N GLN A 24 16.44 -15.60 -8.51
CA GLN A 24 15.56 -15.51 -7.35
C GLN A 24 14.56 -16.67 -7.48
N PRO A 25 14.25 -17.39 -6.38
CA PRO A 25 13.21 -18.41 -6.44
C PRO A 25 11.94 -17.73 -6.95
N PRO A 26 11.15 -18.39 -7.83
CA PRO A 26 9.93 -17.82 -8.31
C PRO A 26 9.09 -17.43 -7.09
N GLN A 27 8.72 -16.15 -7.03
CA GLN A 27 7.77 -15.65 -6.06
C GLN A 27 6.52 -16.51 -6.25
N LYS A 28 6.18 -17.34 -5.27
CA LYS A 28 5.01 -18.19 -5.33
C LYS A 28 3.83 -17.25 -5.52
N GLU A 29 3.26 -17.20 -6.71
CA GLU A 29 2.02 -16.46 -6.93
C GLU A 29 1.06 -16.92 -5.85
N ARG A 30 0.53 -15.99 -5.09
CA ARG A 30 -0.46 -16.30 -4.08
C ARG A 30 -1.78 -16.36 -4.82
N ASP A 31 -2.36 -17.53 -4.90
CA ASP A 31 -3.66 -17.74 -5.53
C ASP A 31 -4.83 -17.35 -4.62
N ALA A 32 -4.56 -16.83 -3.41
CA ALA A 32 -5.56 -16.50 -2.42
C ALA A 32 -5.16 -15.28 -1.57
N MET A 33 -6.16 -14.51 -1.17
CA MET A 33 -6.02 -13.43 -0.18
C MET A 33 -5.43 -13.97 1.12
N ARG A 34 -4.49 -13.22 1.72
CA ARG A 34 -3.88 -13.53 3.00
C ARG A 34 -4.52 -12.68 4.10
N VAL A 35 -4.93 -13.31 5.21
CA VAL A 35 -5.40 -12.59 6.39
C VAL A 35 -4.51 -12.95 7.58
N VAL A 36 -3.84 -11.92 8.11
CA VAL A 36 -2.87 -12.03 9.21
C VAL A 36 -3.50 -11.44 10.46
N ILE A 37 -3.90 -12.32 11.38
CA ILE A 37 -4.55 -11.92 12.63
C ILE A 37 -3.48 -11.77 13.71
N GLN A 38 -3.39 -10.59 14.29
CA GLN A 38 -2.46 -10.27 15.36
C GLN A 38 -3.22 -9.99 16.67
N GLU A 39 -2.60 -10.30 17.80
CA GLU A 39 -3.21 -10.17 19.11
C GLU A 39 -3.71 -8.75 19.42
N ASP A 40 -2.96 -7.75 18.97
CA ASP A 40 -3.26 -6.33 19.23
C ASP A 40 -2.76 -5.43 18.10
N TYR A 41 -3.18 -4.16 18.16
CA TYR A 41 -2.76 -3.10 17.23
C TYR A 41 -1.23 -2.97 17.13
N ARG A 42 -0.50 -3.06 18.24
CA ARG A 42 0.95 -2.90 18.24
C ARG A 42 1.64 -4.05 17.49
N LYS A 43 1.19 -5.29 17.71
CA LYS A 43 1.71 -6.47 16.99
C LYS A 43 1.36 -6.42 15.51
N MET A 44 0.14 -5.98 15.18
CA MET A 44 -0.29 -5.76 13.80
C MET A 44 0.61 -4.72 13.09
N CYS A 45 0.85 -3.58 13.73
CA CYS A 45 1.71 -2.54 13.17
C CYS A 45 3.15 -3.02 12.99
N LYS A 46 3.69 -3.74 13.99
CA LYS A 46 5.05 -4.29 13.88
C LYS A 46 5.14 -5.30 12.73
N TRP A 47 4.19 -6.22 12.62
CA TRP A 47 4.16 -7.19 11.53
C TRP A 47 4.09 -6.50 10.16
N ALA A 48 3.21 -5.51 10.01
CA ALA A 48 3.05 -4.76 8.76
C ALA A 48 4.33 -3.99 8.40
N ALA A 49 4.98 -3.34 9.37
CA ALA A 49 6.26 -2.65 9.16
C ALA A 49 7.37 -3.61 8.75
N ASP A 50 7.49 -4.76 9.41
CA ASP A 50 8.46 -5.80 9.09
C ASP A 50 8.22 -6.36 7.68
N TYR A 51 6.95 -6.54 7.28
CA TYR A 51 6.58 -6.95 5.93
C TYR A 51 7.01 -5.93 4.88
N ILE A 52 6.68 -4.65 5.07
CA ILE A 52 7.08 -3.56 4.17
C ILE A 52 8.62 -3.50 4.06
N ALA A 53 9.32 -3.55 5.20
CA ALA A 53 10.77 -3.53 5.23
C ALA A 53 11.39 -4.71 4.48
N ALA A 54 10.82 -5.92 4.62
CA ALA A 54 11.27 -7.10 3.90
C ALA A 54 11.07 -6.94 2.37
N ARG A 55 9.95 -6.33 1.93
CA ARG A 55 9.68 -6.07 0.51
C ARG A 55 10.65 -5.04 -0.07
N ILE A 56 10.91 -3.94 0.64
CA ILE A 56 11.89 -2.92 0.23
C ILE A 56 13.28 -3.54 0.11
N LYS A 57 13.73 -4.34 1.11
CA LYS A 57 15.04 -5.00 1.10
C LYS A 57 15.19 -6.05 0.01
N ALA A 58 14.11 -6.75 -0.33
CA ALA A 58 14.11 -7.77 -1.38
C ALA A 58 14.04 -7.18 -2.79
N HIS A 59 13.68 -5.89 -2.91
CA HIS A 59 13.59 -5.19 -4.19
C HIS A 59 14.99 -4.93 -4.73
N GLY A 60 15.20 -5.18 -6.03
CA GLY A 60 16.49 -4.88 -6.68
C GLY A 60 16.76 -3.38 -6.78
N GLU A 61 17.98 -3.03 -7.16
CA GLU A 61 18.40 -1.62 -7.32
C GLU A 61 18.10 -1.05 -8.72
N ASP A 62 17.62 -1.85 -9.66
CA ASP A 62 17.40 -1.48 -11.06
C ASP A 62 16.37 -0.34 -11.24
N ARG A 63 15.45 -0.19 -10.31
CA ARG A 63 14.47 0.88 -10.21
C ARG A 63 14.06 1.12 -8.75
N PRO A 64 13.48 2.27 -8.41
CA PRO A 64 12.99 2.49 -7.06
C PRO A 64 11.83 1.53 -6.69
N PHE A 65 11.71 1.21 -5.41
CA PHE A 65 10.53 0.57 -4.85
C PHE A 65 9.40 1.60 -4.71
N VAL A 66 8.24 1.32 -5.28
CA VAL A 66 7.09 2.25 -5.27
C VAL A 66 6.10 1.84 -4.21
N LEU A 67 5.90 2.71 -3.22
CA LEU A 67 5.09 2.46 -2.02
C LEU A 67 3.88 3.41 -1.96
N GLY A 68 2.67 2.84 -2.00
CA GLY A 68 1.44 3.58 -1.71
C GLY A 68 1.24 3.75 -0.20
N LEU A 69 0.79 4.92 0.25
CA LEU A 69 0.69 5.26 1.68
C LEU A 69 -0.65 5.94 2.03
N PRO A 70 -1.34 5.50 3.10
CA PRO A 70 -2.53 6.13 3.64
C PRO A 70 -2.21 7.16 4.72
N THR A 71 -3.19 7.97 5.08
CA THR A 71 -3.20 8.74 6.32
C THR A 71 -4.11 8.10 7.37
N GLY A 72 -4.38 8.80 8.46
CA GLY A 72 -5.28 8.35 9.53
C GLY A 72 -4.59 7.63 10.67
N SER A 73 -5.37 7.12 11.62
CA SER A 73 -4.84 6.56 12.86
C SER A 73 -4.25 5.14 12.71
N SER A 74 -4.75 4.35 11.78
CA SER A 74 -4.33 2.95 11.64
C SER A 74 -2.85 2.78 11.25
N PRO A 75 -2.26 3.57 10.33
CA PRO A 75 -0.87 3.40 9.92
C PRO A 75 0.15 4.03 10.85
N ILE A 76 -0.24 4.85 11.85
CA ILE A 76 0.72 5.57 12.71
C ILE A 76 1.75 4.63 13.34
N GLY A 77 1.31 3.53 13.92
CA GLY A 77 2.23 2.56 14.53
C GLY A 77 3.16 1.88 13.53
N VAL A 78 2.71 1.70 12.28
CA VAL A 78 3.55 1.20 11.19
C VAL A 78 4.62 2.23 10.83
N TYR A 79 4.25 3.51 10.69
CA TYR A 79 5.20 4.59 10.41
C TYR A 79 6.25 4.73 11.52
N GLN A 80 5.83 4.66 12.78
CA GLN A 80 6.74 4.71 13.92
C GLN A 80 7.77 3.58 13.88
N GLU A 81 7.34 2.36 13.56
CA GLU A 81 8.25 1.22 13.48
C GLU A 81 9.19 1.30 12.26
N LEU A 82 8.69 1.74 11.09
CA LEU A 82 9.52 1.98 9.90
C LEU A 82 10.57 3.08 10.17
N VAL A 83 10.18 4.16 10.85
CA VAL A 83 11.13 5.23 11.28
C VAL A 83 12.17 4.68 12.25
N ARG A 84 11.76 3.85 13.22
CA ARG A 84 12.69 3.21 14.14
C ARG A 84 13.73 2.38 13.37
N GLN A 85 13.28 1.54 12.44
CA GLN A 85 14.17 0.69 11.63
C GLN A 85 15.10 1.53 10.74
N ASN A 86 14.60 2.63 10.15
CA ASN A 86 15.41 3.51 9.33
C ASN A 86 16.50 4.21 10.16
N ARG A 87 16.15 4.78 11.32
CA ARG A 87 17.11 5.43 12.21
C ARG A 87 18.13 4.48 12.83
N ALA A 88 17.77 3.21 12.96
CA ALA A 88 18.69 2.15 13.40
C ALA A 88 19.62 1.65 12.27
N GLY A 89 19.47 2.15 11.04
CA GLY A 89 20.22 1.66 9.87
C GLY A 89 19.79 0.27 9.39
N GLU A 90 18.64 -0.23 9.88
CA GLU A 90 18.10 -1.53 9.51
C GLU A 90 17.32 -1.48 8.18
N LEU A 91 16.85 -0.30 7.77
CA LEU A 91 16.05 -0.06 6.58
C LEU A 91 16.44 1.28 5.93
N SER A 92 16.60 1.30 4.60
CA SER A 92 16.85 2.52 3.81
C SER A 92 15.64 2.88 2.97
N PHE A 93 15.33 4.17 2.90
CA PHE A 93 14.34 4.76 2.00
C PHE A 93 14.95 5.52 0.82
N ALA A 94 16.27 5.49 0.67
CA ALA A 94 17.00 6.22 -0.38
C ALA A 94 16.57 5.84 -1.81
N ASN A 95 16.12 4.59 -2.01
CA ASN A 95 15.60 4.08 -3.29
C ASN A 95 14.10 3.73 -3.21
N VAL A 96 13.33 4.48 -2.43
CA VAL A 96 11.88 4.36 -2.32
C VAL A 96 11.21 5.61 -2.89
N VAL A 97 10.15 5.42 -3.67
CA VAL A 97 9.25 6.48 -4.14
C VAL A 97 7.89 6.24 -3.51
N THR A 98 7.27 7.26 -2.96
CA THR A 98 5.98 7.13 -2.28
C THR A 98 4.87 7.85 -3.04
N PHE A 99 3.65 7.29 -2.97
CA PHE A 99 2.43 7.90 -3.47
C PHE A 99 1.37 7.87 -2.37
N ASN A 100 0.93 9.05 -1.92
CA ASN A 100 -0.14 9.13 -0.95
C ASN A 100 -1.51 8.84 -1.58
N MET A 101 -2.39 8.27 -0.77
CA MET A 101 -3.70 7.79 -1.17
C MET A 101 -4.66 8.92 -1.57
N ASP A 102 -4.58 10.04 -0.86
CA ASP A 102 -5.55 11.13 -0.97
C ASP A 102 -5.01 12.44 -0.39
N GLU A 103 -5.74 13.54 -0.65
CA GLU A 103 -5.58 14.85 -0.03
C GLU A 103 -6.91 15.62 -0.11
N TYR A 104 -7.23 16.40 0.90
CA TYR A 104 -8.39 17.29 0.86
C TYR A 104 -8.27 18.38 -0.20
N LEU A 105 -9.33 18.59 -0.97
CA LEU A 105 -9.39 19.67 -1.96
C LEU A 105 -9.71 21.00 -1.25
N GLY A 106 -8.92 22.04 -1.56
CA GLY A 106 -9.06 23.38 -1.00
C GLY A 106 -8.41 23.55 0.38
N LEU A 107 -7.60 22.59 0.85
CA LEU A 107 -6.88 22.71 2.11
C LEU A 107 -5.38 22.94 1.88
N PRO A 108 -4.81 24.06 2.36
CA PRO A 108 -3.38 24.34 2.22
C PRO A 108 -2.49 23.27 2.88
N GLN A 109 -1.31 23.02 2.32
CA GLN A 109 -0.35 22.04 2.83
C GLN A 109 0.07 22.32 4.28
N GLU A 110 0.14 23.58 4.67
CA GLU A 110 0.53 24.02 6.00
C GLU A 110 -0.59 23.87 7.05
N HIS A 111 -1.82 23.58 6.60
CA HIS A 111 -2.94 23.34 7.52
C HIS A 111 -2.69 22.04 8.27
N ASP A 112 -2.87 22.08 9.61
CA ASP A 112 -2.58 20.95 10.51
C ASP A 112 -3.41 19.67 10.25
N GLN A 113 -4.46 19.77 9.43
CA GLN A 113 -5.30 18.66 9.00
C GLN A 113 -5.10 18.28 7.53
N SER A 114 -4.19 18.91 6.78
CA SER A 114 -3.82 18.42 5.46
C SER A 114 -3.10 17.09 5.58
N TYR A 115 -3.24 16.24 4.57
CA TYR A 115 -2.53 14.96 4.57
C TYR A 115 -1.05 15.12 4.27
N TRP A 116 -0.69 16.20 3.56
CA TRP A 116 0.71 16.63 3.45
C TRP A 116 1.34 16.87 4.82
N TYR A 117 0.67 17.68 5.67
CA TYR A 117 1.13 17.98 7.03
C TYR A 117 1.19 16.71 7.89
N PHE A 118 0.14 15.88 7.81
CA PHE A 118 0.10 14.60 8.53
C PHE A 118 1.30 13.72 8.20
N MET A 119 1.58 13.53 6.90
CA MET A 119 2.64 12.64 6.46
C MET A 119 4.03 13.15 6.83
N HIS A 120 4.27 14.46 6.70
CA HIS A 120 5.54 15.06 7.09
C HIS A 120 5.75 14.96 8.60
N ASN A 121 4.73 15.23 9.42
CA ASN A 121 4.85 15.18 10.88
C ASN A 121 4.93 13.77 11.46
N ASN A 122 4.31 12.78 10.83
CA ASN A 122 4.27 11.43 11.38
C ASN A 122 5.28 10.47 10.73
N PHE A 123 5.82 10.81 9.55
CA PHE A 123 6.65 9.89 8.81
C PHE A 123 7.86 10.54 8.12
N PHE A 124 7.65 11.37 7.09
CA PHE A 124 8.74 11.77 6.19
C PHE A 124 9.85 12.56 6.89
N ASN A 125 9.51 13.53 7.75
CA ASN A 125 10.50 14.34 8.48
C ASN A 125 11.34 13.53 9.49
N HIS A 126 10.94 12.30 9.76
CA HIS A 126 11.65 11.43 10.69
C HIS A 126 12.59 10.44 10.01
N LEU A 127 12.51 10.31 8.69
CA LEU A 127 13.41 9.47 7.89
C LEU A 127 14.74 10.19 7.63
N THR A 128 15.84 9.44 7.62
CA THR A 128 17.20 10.00 7.52
C THR A 128 17.72 10.09 6.09
N ASP A 129 17.12 9.34 5.16
CA ASP A 129 17.64 9.15 3.80
C ASP A 129 16.54 9.21 2.71
N MET A 130 15.31 9.60 3.08
CA MET A 130 14.23 9.82 2.10
C MET A 130 14.49 11.08 1.28
N LYS A 131 14.42 10.96 -0.03
CA LYS A 131 14.61 12.10 -0.96
C LYS A 131 13.28 12.85 -1.13
N PRO A 132 13.24 14.17 -0.95
CA PRO A 132 12.00 14.95 -1.10
C PRO A 132 11.33 14.79 -2.47
N GLU A 133 12.10 14.69 -3.55
CA GLU A 133 11.61 14.48 -4.91
C GLU A 133 10.90 13.13 -5.13
N ASN A 134 11.12 12.18 -4.24
CA ASN A 134 10.49 10.87 -4.26
C ASN A 134 9.15 10.82 -3.49
N ILE A 135 8.78 11.90 -2.81
CA ILE A 135 7.51 12.01 -2.08
C ILE A 135 6.45 12.57 -3.03
N ASN A 136 5.37 11.83 -3.23
CA ASN A 136 4.25 12.26 -4.07
C ASN A 136 2.97 12.31 -3.26
N ILE A 137 2.41 13.51 -3.15
CA ILE A 137 1.12 13.78 -2.50
C ILE A 137 0.32 14.63 -3.50
N LEU A 138 -0.98 14.34 -3.64
CA LEU A 138 -1.88 15.10 -4.49
C LEU A 138 -1.93 16.56 -4.03
N ASN A 139 -1.96 17.50 -4.98
CA ASN A 139 -2.03 18.92 -4.67
C ASN A 139 -3.48 19.36 -4.43
N GLY A 140 -3.89 19.43 -3.17
CA GLY A 140 -5.24 19.89 -2.80
C GLY A 140 -5.55 21.36 -3.13
N MET A 141 -4.53 22.18 -3.45
CA MET A 141 -4.70 23.58 -3.83
C MET A 141 -4.61 23.82 -5.33
N THR A 142 -4.78 22.79 -6.14
CA THR A 142 -4.74 22.90 -7.61
C THR A 142 -5.96 23.65 -8.16
N ASP A 143 -5.76 24.44 -9.20
CA ASP A 143 -6.83 25.06 -9.99
C ASP A 143 -7.44 24.10 -11.04
N ASP A 144 -6.81 22.92 -11.26
CA ASP A 144 -7.20 21.90 -12.23
C ASP A 144 -7.20 20.51 -11.55
N PRO A 145 -8.25 20.19 -10.76
CA PRO A 145 -8.32 18.94 -10.00
C PRO A 145 -8.29 17.67 -10.87
N GLU A 146 -8.98 17.68 -11.99
CA GLU A 146 -9.00 16.54 -12.93
C GLU A 146 -7.62 16.34 -13.58
N GLY A 147 -6.97 17.43 -14.01
CA GLY A 147 -5.61 17.38 -14.55
C GLY A 147 -4.58 16.92 -13.51
N GLU A 148 -4.74 17.32 -12.25
CA GLU A 148 -3.87 16.83 -11.16
C GLU A 148 -4.02 15.31 -10.98
N CYS A 149 -5.26 14.82 -10.95
CA CYS A 149 -5.54 13.39 -10.87
C CYS A 149 -4.94 12.62 -12.05
N ALA A 150 -5.07 13.14 -13.26
CA ALA A 150 -4.50 12.54 -14.47
C ALA A 150 -2.97 12.49 -14.41
N ARG A 151 -2.31 13.61 -14.04
CA ARG A 151 -0.85 13.67 -13.85
C ARG A 151 -0.37 12.69 -12.77
N TYR A 152 -1.15 12.50 -11.70
CA TYR A 152 -0.82 11.56 -10.63
C TYR A 152 -0.80 10.11 -11.14
N GLU A 153 -1.83 9.70 -11.89
CA GLU A 153 -1.89 8.39 -12.54
C GLU A 153 -0.74 8.18 -13.55
N GLU A 154 -0.45 9.19 -14.38
CA GLU A 154 0.67 9.15 -15.32
C GLU A 154 2.01 8.99 -14.61
N LYS A 155 2.17 9.67 -13.47
CA LYS A 155 3.39 9.56 -12.66
C LYS A 155 3.51 8.16 -12.04
N ILE A 156 2.44 7.59 -11.51
CA ILE A 156 2.42 6.19 -11.04
C ILE A 156 2.83 5.25 -12.19
N ALA A 157 2.22 5.41 -13.36
CA ALA A 157 2.51 4.58 -14.53
C ALA A 157 3.97 4.71 -15.00
N SER A 158 4.58 5.90 -14.90
CA SER A 158 5.98 6.14 -15.29
C SER A 158 6.99 5.36 -14.46
N TYR A 159 6.64 4.99 -13.23
CA TYR A 159 7.43 4.10 -12.37
C TYR A 159 7.14 2.61 -12.59
N GLY A 160 6.21 2.25 -13.50
CA GLY A 160 5.76 0.88 -13.73
C GLY A 160 4.72 0.39 -12.72
N GLY A 161 3.94 1.32 -12.14
CA GLY A 161 2.94 1.06 -11.13
C GLY A 161 3.49 0.98 -9.71
N ILE A 162 2.61 0.70 -8.76
CA ILE A 162 2.93 0.60 -7.33
C ILE A 162 3.32 -0.84 -6.98
N ASP A 163 4.43 -1.02 -6.27
CA ASP A 163 4.89 -2.34 -5.84
C ASP A 163 4.11 -2.86 -4.65
N LEU A 164 3.84 -2.00 -3.67
CA LEU A 164 3.04 -2.30 -2.49
C LEU A 164 2.19 -1.09 -2.12
N PHE A 165 0.87 -1.27 -2.05
CA PHE A 165 -0.03 -0.26 -1.54
C PHE A 165 -0.43 -0.59 -0.10
N LEU A 166 0.08 0.20 0.85
CA LEU A 166 -0.42 0.18 2.23
C LEU A 166 -1.72 0.99 2.29
N GLY A 167 -2.76 0.44 2.91
CA GLY A 167 -4.05 1.10 3.06
C GLY A 167 -4.75 0.77 4.36
N GLY A 168 -5.88 1.39 4.58
CA GLY A 168 -6.87 1.05 5.59
C GLY A 168 -8.25 1.00 4.94
N ILE A 169 -9.28 0.69 5.73
CA ILE A 169 -10.68 0.76 5.27
C ILE A 169 -11.51 1.62 6.22
N GLY A 170 -12.58 2.23 5.68
CA GLY A 170 -13.64 2.87 6.46
C GLY A 170 -14.42 1.88 7.32
N VAL A 171 -15.27 2.37 8.23
CA VAL A 171 -16.21 1.52 8.98
C VAL A 171 -17.28 0.91 8.09
N ASP A 172 -17.54 1.54 6.96
CA ASP A 172 -18.41 1.13 5.87
C ASP A 172 -17.67 0.36 4.76
N GLY A 173 -16.36 0.07 4.96
CA GLY A 173 -15.52 -0.70 4.05
C GLY A 173 -15.02 0.07 2.83
N HIS A 174 -15.03 1.40 2.83
CA HIS A 174 -14.44 2.15 1.73
C HIS A 174 -12.89 2.05 1.76
N ILE A 175 -12.27 2.04 0.57
CA ILE A 175 -10.83 2.19 0.38
C ILE A 175 -10.55 3.60 -0.12
N ALA A 176 -9.61 4.32 0.49
CA ALA A 176 -9.38 5.75 0.27
C ALA A 176 -10.70 6.52 0.46
N PHE A 177 -10.98 7.58 -0.30
CA PHE A 177 -12.31 8.23 -0.28
C PHE A 177 -13.27 7.65 -1.32
N ASN A 178 -13.13 6.36 -1.67
CA ASN A 178 -14.08 5.70 -2.56
C ASN A 178 -15.27 5.14 -1.75
N GLU A 179 -16.20 6.02 -1.44
CA GLU A 179 -17.43 5.74 -0.69
C GLU A 179 -18.20 4.53 -1.26
N PRO A 180 -19.10 3.88 -0.48
CA PRO A 180 -19.96 2.83 -0.98
C PRO A 180 -20.62 3.19 -2.32
N TYR A 181 -20.69 2.19 -3.20
CA TYR A 181 -21.20 2.30 -4.58
C TYR A 181 -20.26 2.98 -5.59
N THR A 182 -19.05 3.41 -5.20
CA THR A 182 -18.03 3.78 -6.16
C THR A 182 -17.64 2.57 -7.04
N SER A 183 -17.37 2.81 -8.32
CA SER A 183 -16.92 1.75 -9.23
C SER A 183 -15.65 1.08 -8.71
N LEU A 184 -15.62 -0.25 -8.72
CA LEU A 184 -14.42 -1.02 -8.35
C LEU A 184 -13.26 -0.86 -9.36
N ALA A 185 -13.56 -0.30 -10.55
CA ALA A 185 -12.56 0.05 -11.57
C ALA A 185 -12.24 1.56 -11.59
N SER A 186 -12.65 2.33 -10.56
CA SER A 186 -12.43 3.77 -10.50
C SER A 186 -10.94 4.11 -10.49
N ARG A 187 -10.59 5.25 -11.12
CA ARG A 187 -9.23 5.81 -11.12
C ARG A 187 -9.15 7.00 -10.18
N THR A 188 -7.95 7.52 -9.98
CA THR A 188 -7.73 8.75 -9.21
C THR A 188 -8.64 9.86 -9.73
N GLY A 189 -9.32 10.53 -8.81
CA GLY A 189 -10.30 11.56 -9.17
C GLY A 189 -10.79 12.35 -7.97
N VAL A 190 -11.57 13.37 -8.25
CA VAL A 190 -12.31 14.13 -7.24
C VAL A 190 -13.39 13.27 -6.62
N ARG A 191 -13.49 13.30 -5.29
CA ARG A 191 -14.52 12.57 -4.53
C ARG A 191 -15.29 13.53 -3.64
N ASP A 192 -16.61 13.48 -3.72
CA ASP A 192 -17.49 14.13 -2.75
C ASP A 192 -17.50 13.29 -1.46
N LEU A 193 -17.27 13.95 -0.33
CA LEU A 193 -17.29 13.29 0.97
C LEU A 193 -18.74 13.24 1.48
N THR A 194 -19.18 12.05 1.88
CA THR A 194 -20.53 11.90 2.46
C THR A 194 -20.64 12.66 3.79
N THR A 195 -21.87 12.98 4.19
CA THR A 195 -22.13 13.59 5.49
C THR A 195 -21.57 12.76 6.64
N ASP A 196 -21.70 11.43 6.56
CA ASP A 196 -21.18 10.51 7.58
C ASP A 196 -19.65 10.57 7.65
N THR A 197 -18.96 10.60 6.51
CA THR A 197 -17.50 10.75 6.45
C THR A 197 -17.07 12.10 7.04
N ARG A 198 -17.77 13.20 6.72
CA ARG A 198 -17.48 14.52 7.29
C ARG A 198 -17.73 14.54 8.80
N ILE A 199 -18.79 13.92 9.30
CA ILE A 199 -19.03 13.77 10.74
C ILE A 199 -17.91 12.99 11.42
N VAL A 200 -17.50 11.85 10.87
CA VAL A 200 -16.39 11.06 11.43
C VAL A 200 -15.08 11.84 11.45
N ASN A 201 -14.80 12.60 10.41
CA ASN A 201 -13.56 13.38 10.31
C ASN A 201 -13.61 14.71 11.09
N SER A 202 -14.81 15.19 11.49
CA SER A 202 -14.96 16.44 12.26
C SER A 202 -14.16 16.46 13.55
N ARG A 203 -13.88 15.30 14.14
CA ARG A 203 -13.00 15.16 15.31
C ARG A 203 -11.62 15.81 15.15
N PHE A 204 -11.16 15.92 13.91
CA PHE A 204 -9.91 16.58 13.56
C PHE A 204 -10.09 18.08 13.26
N PHE A 205 -11.32 18.53 13.09
CA PHE A 205 -11.70 19.89 12.75
C PHE A 205 -12.53 20.56 13.88
N GLY A 206 -12.14 20.31 15.13
CA GLY A 206 -12.81 20.87 16.31
C GLY A 206 -14.22 20.36 16.54
N ASN A 207 -14.54 19.14 16.09
CA ASN A 207 -15.87 18.51 16.08
C ASN A 207 -16.92 19.28 15.27
N ASP A 208 -16.49 20.02 14.25
CA ASP A 208 -17.36 20.79 13.36
C ASP A 208 -17.34 20.18 11.95
N PRO A 209 -18.40 19.47 11.52
CA PRO A 209 -18.45 18.85 10.19
C PRO A 209 -18.39 19.87 9.04
N GLU A 210 -18.84 21.13 9.28
CA GLU A 210 -18.81 22.16 8.24
C GLU A 210 -17.39 22.66 7.94
N LYS A 211 -16.45 22.46 8.84
CA LYS A 211 -15.02 22.75 8.61
C LYS A 211 -14.29 21.65 7.86
N VAL A 212 -14.84 20.44 7.78
CA VAL A 212 -14.27 19.37 6.96
C VAL A 212 -14.52 19.70 5.50
N PRO A 213 -13.47 19.70 4.63
CA PRO A 213 -13.67 19.91 3.20
C PRO A 213 -14.73 18.98 2.61
N ALA A 214 -15.54 19.49 1.69
CA ALA A 214 -16.61 18.71 1.07
C ALA A 214 -16.06 17.70 0.04
N GLN A 215 -14.84 17.93 -0.47
CA GLN A 215 -14.24 17.14 -1.53
C GLN A 215 -12.80 16.78 -1.19
N ALA A 216 -12.33 15.70 -1.79
CA ALA A 216 -10.94 15.26 -1.76
C ALA A 216 -10.49 14.77 -3.13
N LEU A 217 -9.18 14.87 -3.40
CA LEU A 217 -8.52 14.12 -4.46
C LEU A 217 -8.15 12.75 -3.89
N SER A 218 -8.53 11.68 -4.55
CA SER A 218 -8.33 10.33 -4.02
C SER A 218 -8.01 9.34 -5.12
N VAL A 219 -7.06 8.45 -4.86
CA VAL A 219 -6.83 7.30 -5.75
C VAL A 219 -8.10 6.46 -5.86
N GLY A 220 -8.33 5.91 -7.03
CA GLY A 220 -9.47 5.02 -7.27
C GLY A 220 -9.26 3.63 -6.71
N VAL A 221 -10.35 2.87 -6.57
CA VAL A 221 -10.28 1.46 -6.18
C VAL A 221 -9.42 0.67 -7.18
N GLY A 222 -9.62 0.90 -8.49
CA GLY A 222 -8.80 0.29 -9.54
C GLY A 222 -7.33 0.69 -9.44
N THR A 223 -7.01 1.95 -9.08
CA THR A 223 -5.63 2.40 -8.89
C THR A 223 -4.95 1.62 -7.77
N VAL A 224 -5.66 1.39 -6.65
CA VAL A 224 -5.14 0.58 -5.54
C VAL A 224 -4.95 -0.87 -5.97
N THR A 225 -5.94 -1.46 -6.64
CA THR A 225 -5.91 -2.88 -7.03
C THR A 225 -5.00 -3.20 -8.22
N ASP A 226 -4.55 -2.19 -8.97
CA ASP A 226 -3.50 -2.37 -9.99
C ASP A 226 -2.09 -2.52 -9.38
N SER A 227 -1.94 -2.29 -8.07
CA SER A 227 -0.67 -2.49 -7.38
C SER A 227 -0.29 -3.97 -7.37
N LYS A 228 1.01 -4.30 -7.33
CA LYS A 228 1.46 -5.70 -7.30
C LYS A 228 1.08 -6.42 -6.02
N GLU A 229 1.12 -5.69 -4.91
CA GLU A 229 0.65 -6.14 -3.60
C GLU A 229 -0.17 -5.03 -2.94
N VAL A 230 -1.21 -5.42 -2.20
CA VAL A 230 -2.03 -4.50 -1.39
C VAL A 230 -2.04 -5.01 0.04
N LEU A 231 -1.59 -4.18 0.99
CA LEU A 231 -1.59 -4.47 2.43
C LEU A 231 -2.58 -3.55 3.13
N ILE A 232 -3.67 -4.11 3.61
CA ILE A 232 -4.73 -3.35 4.29
C ILE A 232 -4.68 -3.59 5.79
N LEU A 233 -4.64 -2.50 6.56
CA LEU A 233 -4.69 -2.51 8.01
C LEU A 233 -6.14 -2.39 8.49
N ILE A 234 -6.58 -3.32 9.32
CA ILE A 234 -7.93 -3.30 9.91
C ILE A 234 -7.81 -3.54 11.42
N ASN A 235 -8.04 -2.51 12.21
CA ASN A 235 -7.91 -2.59 13.66
C ASN A 235 -9.13 -2.05 14.41
N GLY A 236 -9.43 -2.71 15.52
CA GLY A 236 -10.51 -2.32 16.42
C GLY A 236 -11.89 -2.87 16.03
N HIS A 237 -12.73 -3.09 17.03
CA HIS A 237 -14.04 -3.72 16.86
C HIS A 237 -15.00 -2.93 15.94
N ASN A 238 -14.87 -1.61 15.87
CA ASN A 238 -15.67 -0.77 14.97
C ASN A 238 -15.44 -1.07 13.47
N LYS A 239 -14.40 -1.83 13.13
CA LYS A 239 -14.10 -2.31 11.77
C LYS A 239 -14.49 -3.77 11.54
N ALA A 240 -15.01 -4.48 12.54
CA ALA A 240 -15.29 -5.90 12.46
C ALA A 240 -16.26 -6.24 11.31
N ARG A 241 -17.33 -5.45 11.14
CA ARG A 241 -18.28 -5.63 10.04
C ARG A 241 -17.65 -5.41 8.67
N ALA A 242 -16.78 -4.42 8.53
CA ALA A 242 -16.08 -4.16 7.28
C ALA A 242 -15.09 -5.29 6.95
N LEU A 243 -14.40 -5.84 7.96
CA LEU A 243 -13.54 -7.00 7.79
C LEU A 243 -14.34 -8.24 7.32
N ALA A 244 -15.46 -8.55 7.99
CA ALA A 244 -16.30 -9.67 7.59
C ALA A 244 -16.85 -9.50 6.17
N ALA A 245 -17.30 -8.29 5.80
CA ALA A 245 -17.75 -7.99 4.44
C ALA A 245 -16.62 -8.13 3.40
N THR A 246 -15.37 -7.78 3.78
CA THR A 246 -14.19 -7.91 2.91
C THR A 246 -13.82 -9.36 2.64
N VAL A 247 -13.89 -10.22 3.65
CA VAL A 247 -13.35 -11.59 3.61
C VAL A 247 -14.42 -12.62 3.24
N GLU A 248 -15.61 -12.50 3.84
CA GLU A 248 -16.70 -13.49 3.73
C GLU A 248 -17.82 -13.05 2.79
N GLY A 249 -17.95 -11.74 2.57
CA GLY A 249 -18.98 -11.19 1.69
C GLY A 249 -18.73 -11.45 0.22
N GLY A 250 -19.74 -11.22 -0.62
CA GLY A 250 -19.56 -11.18 -2.07
C GLY A 250 -18.88 -9.89 -2.51
N VAL A 251 -18.15 -9.92 -3.65
CA VAL A 251 -17.57 -8.72 -4.25
C VAL A 251 -18.69 -7.77 -4.66
N SER A 252 -18.69 -6.57 -4.11
CA SER A 252 -19.76 -5.60 -4.28
C SER A 252 -19.26 -4.16 -4.14
N GLN A 253 -19.79 -3.26 -4.96
CA GLN A 253 -19.57 -1.81 -4.82
C GLN A 253 -20.05 -1.24 -3.48
N LYS A 254 -20.96 -1.91 -2.80
CA LYS A 254 -21.41 -1.50 -1.45
C LYS A 254 -20.27 -1.56 -0.44
N TRP A 255 -19.33 -2.47 -0.65
CA TRP A 255 -18.13 -2.66 0.14
C TRP A 255 -16.94 -2.61 -0.81
N THR A 256 -16.40 -1.42 -1.10
CA THR A 256 -15.33 -1.29 -2.09
C THR A 256 -14.09 -2.12 -1.72
N CYS A 257 -13.84 -2.34 -0.41
CA CYS A 257 -12.81 -3.25 0.09
C CYS A 257 -12.99 -4.71 -0.35
N SER A 258 -14.22 -5.15 -0.70
CA SER A 258 -14.48 -6.53 -1.14
C SER A 258 -13.76 -6.89 -2.45
N THR A 259 -13.32 -5.89 -3.23
CA THR A 259 -12.51 -6.09 -4.44
C THR A 259 -11.18 -6.80 -4.16
N LEU A 260 -10.68 -6.74 -2.92
CA LEU A 260 -9.45 -7.43 -2.51
C LEU A 260 -9.52 -8.94 -2.68
N GLN A 261 -10.72 -9.52 -2.68
CA GLN A 261 -10.93 -10.95 -2.97
C GLN A 261 -10.51 -11.34 -4.39
N MET A 262 -10.47 -10.38 -5.31
CA MET A 262 -10.06 -10.60 -6.71
C MET A 262 -8.58 -10.30 -6.94
N HIS A 263 -7.85 -9.83 -5.93
CA HIS A 263 -6.46 -9.41 -6.05
C HIS A 263 -5.50 -10.52 -5.60
N ASN A 264 -4.61 -10.98 -6.47
CA ASN A 264 -3.69 -12.09 -6.20
C ASN A 264 -2.66 -11.81 -5.08
N GLY A 265 -2.33 -10.55 -4.84
CA GLY A 265 -1.38 -10.10 -3.83
C GLY A 265 -2.02 -9.35 -2.66
N ALA A 266 -3.33 -9.55 -2.40
CA ALA A 266 -4.00 -8.89 -1.28
C ALA A 266 -3.62 -9.52 0.06
N ILE A 267 -3.30 -8.65 1.02
CA ILE A 267 -2.99 -9.00 2.41
C ILE A 267 -3.81 -8.10 3.32
N ILE A 268 -4.50 -8.72 4.25
CA ILE A 268 -5.17 -8.02 5.35
C ILE A 268 -4.37 -8.31 6.62
N ALA A 269 -3.85 -7.28 7.28
CA ALA A 269 -3.32 -7.36 8.63
C ALA A 269 -4.35 -6.76 9.59
N CYS A 270 -4.85 -7.56 10.52
CA CYS A 270 -5.87 -7.13 11.48
C CYS A 270 -5.49 -7.51 12.91
N ASP A 271 -6.13 -6.82 13.87
CA ASP A 271 -6.07 -7.23 15.28
C ASP A 271 -7.26 -8.13 15.65
N GLU A 272 -7.16 -8.82 16.79
CA GLU A 272 -8.22 -9.67 17.31
C GLU A 272 -9.56 -8.93 17.46
N ALA A 273 -9.52 -7.65 17.86
CA ALA A 273 -10.73 -6.86 18.05
C ALA A 273 -11.51 -6.64 16.73
N ALA A 274 -10.81 -6.58 15.60
CA ALA A 274 -11.44 -6.45 14.28
C ALA A 274 -12.08 -7.78 13.81
N CYS A 275 -11.73 -8.93 14.39
CA CYS A 275 -12.24 -10.24 13.98
C CYS A 275 -13.64 -10.56 14.53
N GLY A 276 -14.23 -9.66 15.34
CA GLY A 276 -15.45 -9.95 16.13
C GLY A 276 -16.70 -10.32 15.33
N GLU A 277 -16.76 -10.08 14.02
CA GLU A 277 -17.87 -10.47 13.14
C GLU A 277 -17.50 -11.54 12.10
N LEU A 278 -16.25 -12.06 12.13
CA LEU A 278 -15.89 -13.22 11.32
C LEU A 278 -16.57 -14.48 11.88
N THR A 279 -16.96 -15.38 10.98
CA THR A 279 -17.39 -16.72 11.41
C THR A 279 -16.21 -17.47 12.07
N VAL A 280 -16.53 -18.36 13.01
CA VAL A 280 -15.51 -19.15 13.71
C VAL A 280 -14.67 -19.98 12.74
N ASP A 281 -15.28 -20.48 11.67
CA ASP A 281 -14.59 -21.29 10.67
C ASP A 281 -13.59 -20.45 9.86
N THR A 282 -13.98 -19.26 9.41
CA THR A 282 -13.10 -18.31 8.71
C THR A 282 -11.93 -17.89 9.59
N TYR A 283 -12.21 -17.51 10.84
CA TYR A 283 -11.17 -17.13 11.80
C TYR A 283 -10.15 -18.26 12.01
N LYS A 284 -10.61 -19.49 12.28
CA LYS A 284 -9.72 -20.66 12.46
C LYS A 284 -8.93 -20.99 11.20
N TYR A 285 -9.57 -20.90 10.04
CA TYR A 285 -8.92 -21.15 8.76
C TYR A 285 -7.70 -20.26 8.54
N PHE A 286 -7.85 -18.95 8.73
CA PHE A 286 -6.72 -18.02 8.53
C PHE A 286 -5.65 -18.17 9.61
N LEU A 287 -6.01 -18.42 10.86
CA LEU A 287 -5.01 -18.74 11.90
C LEU A 287 -4.20 -19.98 11.56
N ASP A 288 -4.81 -21.00 10.98
CA ASP A 288 -4.12 -22.24 10.64
C ASP A 288 -3.19 -22.10 9.44
N ILE A 289 -3.66 -21.44 8.39
CA ILE A 289 -2.84 -21.16 7.19
C ILE A 289 -1.65 -20.30 7.54
N GLU A 290 -1.84 -19.26 8.37
CA GLU A 290 -0.79 -18.30 8.69
C GLU A 290 0.38 -18.91 9.48
N LYS A 291 0.17 -19.98 10.26
CA LYS A 291 1.24 -20.72 10.96
C LYS A 291 2.35 -21.21 10.02
N ASN A 292 2.01 -21.47 8.76
CA ASN A 292 2.93 -22.01 7.76
C ASN A 292 3.49 -20.93 6.81
N GLN A 293 3.08 -19.68 6.98
CA GLN A 293 3.53 -18.55 6.15
C GLN A 293 4.76 -17.88 6.77
N ARG A 294 5.65 -17.38 5.90
CA ARG A 294 6.76 -16.48 6.29
C ARG A 294 6.39 -15.04 5.90
N LEU A 295 7.06 -14.07 6.54
CA LEU A 295 6.97 -12.67 6.14
C LEU A 295 7.20 -12.49 4.65
#